data_951a1286bc474691d7dd58b665bb0854
#
_entry.id   951a1286bc474691d7dd58b665bb0854
#
_cell.length_a   1.000
_cell.length_b   1.000
_cell.length_c   1.000
_cell.angle_alpha   90.00
_cell.angle_beta   90.00
_cell.angle_gamma   90.00
#
_symmetry.space_group_name_H-M   'P 1'
#
loop_
_entity.id
_entity.type
_entity.pdbx_description
1 polymer ?
#
loop_
_entity_poly.entity_id
_entity_poly.type
_entity_poly.pdbx_seq_one_letter_code
_entity_poly.pdbx_strand_id
1 'polypeptide(L)'
;MDNKLNEKEQAWLDELQEVLDRCPSDRLGFYTVGDPQINVYDRSKELEIERVMDASEKDWCGCVLIAGANFDEWLDFPAPVHSTAG
;
A
#
# COMPACT_ATOMS: atom_id res chain seq x y z
N MET A 1 5.88 14.31 -27.32
CA MET A 1 4.91 15.11 -26.59
C MET A 1 5.23 15.10 -25.12
N ASP A 2 5.48 16.27 -24.57
CA ASP A 2 5.91 16.35 -23.19
C ASP A 2 4.76 16.57 -22.25
N ASN A 3 4.55 15.58 -21.41
CA ASN A 3 3.59 15.65 -20.34
C ASN A 3 4.33 16.05 -19.08
N LYS A 4 4.27 17.32 -18.74
CA LYS A 4 4.99 17.82 -17.57
C LYS A 4 4.02 18.22 -16.48
N LEU A 5 4.40 17.97 -15.25
CA LEU A 5 3.66 18.46 -14.09
C LEU A 5 3.82 19.96 -13.99
N ASN A 6 2.76 20.63 -13.55
CA ASN A 6 2.90 22.04 -13.21
C ASN A 6 3.59 22.19 -11.84
N GLU A 7 3.94 23.44 -11.50
CA GLU A 7 4.67 23.68 -10.25
C GLU A 7 3.93 23.25 -9.00
N LYS A 8 2.62 23.44 -8.97
CA LYS A 8 1.82 23.05 -7.81
C LYS A 8 1.75 21.53 -7.66
N GLU A 9 1.61 20.84 -8.78
CA GLU A 9 1.57 19.38 -8.78
C GLU A 9 2.89 18.80 -8.31
N GLN A 10 3.99 19.34 -8.83
CA GLN A 10 5.32 18.89 -8.45
C GLN A 10 5.59 19.13 -6.96
N ALA A 11 5.23 20.31 -6.47
CA ALA A 11 5.41 20.65 -5.05
C ALA A 11 4.63 19.71 -4.14
N TRP A 12 3.41 19.37 -4.55
CA TRP A 12 2.57 18.45 -3.77
C TRP A 12 3.19 17.06 -3.71
N LEU A 13 3.69 16.57 -4.83
CA LEU A 13 4.34 15.26 -4.87
C LEU A 13 5.63 15.25 -4.04
N ASP A 14 6.40 16.32 -4.09
CA ASP A 14 7.62 16.45 -3.30
C ASP A 14 7.32 16.43 -1.79
N GLU A 15 6.27 17.12 -1.37
CA GLU A 15 5.83 17.09 0.02
C GLU A 15 5.41 15.68 0.46
N LEU A 16 4.65 15.02 -0.41
CA LEU A 16 4.21 13.66 -0.10
C LEU A 16 5.40 12.72 0.03
N GLN A 17 6.37 12.84 -0.87
CA GLN A 17 7.57 12.00 -0.82
C GLN A 17 8.36 12.26 0.46
N GLU A 18 8.44 13.50 0.91
CA GLU A 18 9.12 13.83 2.17
C GLU A 18 8.45 13.14 3.37
N VAL A 19 7.11 13.14 3.38
CA VAL A 19 6.38 12.44 4.45
C VAL A 19 6.67 10.95 4.40
N LEU A 20 6.65 10.36 3.22
CA LEU A 20 6.93 8.92 3.05
C LEU A 20 8.35 8.58 3.48
N ASP A 21 9.32 9.44 3.17
CA ASP A 21 10.72 9.24 3.53
C ASP A 21 10.94 9.28 5.04
N ARG A 22 10.04 9.92 5.77
CA ARG A 22 10.10 9.98 7.23
C ARG A 22 9.28 8.89 7.91
N CYS A 23 8.96 7.82 7.19
CA CYS A 23 8.20 6.71 7.77
C CYS A 23 8.91 6.22 9.05
N PRO A 24 8.19 6.16 10.17
CA PRO A 24 8.83 5.94 11.48
C PRO A 24 9.27 4.52 11.75
N SER A 25 8.86 3.56 10.93
CA SER A 25 9.23 2.17 11.18
C SER A 25 9.23 1.35 9.90
N ASP A 26 9.95 0.24 9.91
CA ASP A 26 9.97 -0.73 8.81
C ASP A 26 8.78 -1.67 8.84
N ARG A 27 7.93 -1.53 9.84
CA ARG A 27 6.80 -2.42 10.07
C ARG A 27 5.62 -2.12 9.15
N LEU A 28 5.51 -0.91 8.65
CA LEU A 28 4.38 -0.51 7.82
C LEU A 28 4.56 -0.98 6.38
N GLY A 29 3.60 -1.74 5.89
CA GLY A 29 3.54 -2.16 4.50
C GLY A 29 2.26 -1.65 3.86
N PHE A 30 2.22 -1.65 2.53
CA PHE A 30 1.13 -1.02 1.80
C PHE A 30 0.70 -1.89 0.63
N TYR A 31 -0.61 -1.94 0.37
CA TYR A 31 -1.12 -2.63 -0.80
C TYR A 31 -2.40 -1.96 -1.29
N THR A 32 -2.74 -2.21 -2.54
CA THR A 32 -3.98 -1.71 -3.13
C THR A 32 -4.69 -2.81 -3.91
N VAL A 33 -6.01 -2.66 -4.01
CA VAL A 33 -6.82 -3.56 -4.83
C VAL A 33 -7.39 -2.82 -6.05
N GLY A 34 -6.85 -1.64 -6.36
CA GLY A 34 -7.25 -0.87 -7.54
C GLY A 34 -8.29 0.19 -7.29
N ASP A 35 -8.61 0.47 -6.03
CA ASP A 35 -9.49 1.57 -5.67
C ASP A 35 -8.66 2.75 -5.12
N PRO A 36 -9.29 3.86 -4.70
CA PRO A 36 -8.53 5.01 -4.19
C PRO A 36 -7.84 4.77 -2.86
N GLN A 37 -8.05 3.63 -2.23
CA GLN A 37 -7.50 3.35 -0.91
C GLN A 37 -6.21 2.55 -0.99
N ILE A 38 -5.21 2.99 -0.25
CA ILE A 38 -3.99 2.23 0.00
C ILE A 38 -4.10 1.67 1.40
N ASN A 39 -4.14 0.35 1.49
CA ASN A 39 -4.30 -0.33 2.78
C ASN A 39 -2.95 -0.53 3.45
N VAL A 40 -2.94 -0.48 4.78
CA VAL A 40 -1.73 -0.59 5.58
C VAL A 40 -1.74 -1.92 6.32
N TYR A 41 -0.62 -2.63 6.28
CA TYR A 41 -0.50 -3.91 6.96
C TYR A 41 0.82 -4.02 7.70
N ASP A 42 0.95 -5.04 8.52
CA ASP A 42 2.10 -5.27 9.37
C ASP A 42 3.12 -6.16 8.65
N ARG A 43 4.20 -5.56 8.17
CA ARG A 43 5.27 -6.27 7.47
C ARG A 43 6.01 -7.27 8.35
N SER A 44 5.97 -7.08 9.66
CA SER A 44 6.62 -8.02 10.56
C SER A 44 5.95 -9.40 10.54
N LYS A 45 4.75 -9.48 9.96
CA LYS A 45 3.99 -10.72 9.83
C LYS A 45 4.00 -11.29 8.41
N GLU A 46 4.91 -10.86 7.56
CA GLU A 46 4.96 -11.34 6.18
C GLU A 46 5.13 -12.86 6.08
N LEU A 47 5.92 -13.46 6.97
CA LEU A 47 6.07 -14.90 6.98
C LEU A 47 4.76 -15.63 7.30
N GLU A 48 3.97 -15.07 8.20
CA GLU A 48 2.65 -15.63 8.51
C GLU A 48 1.71 -15.50 7.34
N ILE A 49 1.75 -14.35 6.64
CA ILE A 49 0.94 -14.14 5.45
C ILE A 49 1.30 -15.18 4.38
N GLU A 50 2.59 -15.39 4.16
CA GLU A 50 3.09 -16.36 3.18
C GLU A 50 2.64 -17.78 3.52
N ARG A 51 2.67 -18.14 4.80
CA ARG A 51 2.20 -19.46 5.25
C ARG A 51 0.71 -19.65 4.97
N VAL A 52 -0.08 -18.59 5.19
CA VAL A 52 -1.51 -18.66 4.91
C VAL A 52 -1.74 -18.77 3.40
N MET A 53 -0.97 -18.04 2.59
CA MET A 53 -1.07 -18.12 1.14
C MET A 53 -0.72 -19.53 0.62
N ASP A 54 0.30 -20.15 1.18
CA ASP A 54 0.72 -21.51 0.80
C ASP A 54 -0.31 -22.55 1.21
N ALA A 55 -1.00 -22.33 2.32
CA ALA A 55 -1.95 -23.29 2.87
C ALA A 55 -3.37 -23.11 2.36
N SER A 56 -3.65 -22.03 1.63
CA SER A 56 -5.00 -21.73 1.17
C SER A 56 -4.94 -21.12 -0.22
N GLU A 57 -6.10 -21.04 -0.89
CA GLU A 57 -6.20 -20.42 -2.20
C GLU A 57 -6.72 -18.98 -2.11
N LYS A 58 -6.65 -18.39 -0.93
CA LYS A 58 -7.13 -17.03 -0.73
C LYS A 58 -6.17 -16.01 -1.32
N ASP A 59 -6.72 -14.86 -1.67
CA ASP A 59 -5.92 -13.76 -2.20
C ASP A 59 -5.14 -13.08 -1.07
N TRP A 60 -4.31 -12.11 -1.44
CA TRP A 60 -3.48 -11.38 -0.49
C TRP A 60 -4.28 -10.76 0.65
N CYS A 61 -5.40 -10.08 0.31
CA CYS A 61 -6.24 -9.41 1.32
C CYS A 61 -6.76 -10.38 2.37
N GLY A 62 -7.25 -11.53 1.92
CA GLY A 62 -7.73 -12.57 2.82
C GLY A 62 -6.63 -13.12 3.70
N CYS A 63 -5.44 -13.32 3.12
CA CYS A 63 -4.30 -13.82 3.87
C CYS A 63 -3.80 -12.84 4.91
N VAL A 64 -3.81 -11.56 4.61
CA VAL A 64 -3.45 -10.51 5.58
C VAL A 64 -4.38 -10.55 6.79
N LEU A 65 -5.68 -10.69 6.54
CA LEU A 65 -6.68 -10.77 7.62
C LEU A 65 -6.48 -12.02 8.48
N ILE A 66 -6.31 -13.17 7.85
CA ILE A 66 -6.14 -14.46 8.56
C ILE A 66 -4.86 -14.45 9.40
N ALA A 67 -3.79 -13.88 8.87
CA ALA A 67 -2.52 -13.79 9.59
C ALA A 67 -2.54 -12.76 10.72
N GLY A 68 -3.61 -11.99 10.83
CA GLY A 68 -3.70 -10.95 11.85
C GLY A 68 -2.78 -9.78 11.57
N ALA A 69 -2.44 -9.55 10.30
CA ALA A 69 -1.50 -8.50 9.90
C ALA A 69 -2.19 -7.22 9.46
N ASN A 70 -3.50 -7.15 9.61
CA ASN A 70 -4.27 -5.98 9.24
C ASN A 70 -4.29 -4.95 10.37
N PHE A 71 -3.98 -3.70 10.05
CA PHE A 71 -4.06 -2.60 11.02
C PHE A 71 -5.42 -1.92 11.04
N ASP A 72 -6.27 -2.25 10.08
CA ASP A 72 -7.57 -1.60 9.93
C ASP A 72 -7.40 -0.10 9.63
N GLU A 73 -6.36 0.23 8.89
CA GLU A 73 -6.00 1.58 8.50
C GLU A 73 -5.76 1.65 7.00
N TRP A 74 -6.07 2.78 6.42
CA TRP A 74 -5.82 3.01 5.00
C TRP A 74 -5.59 4.49 4.73
N LEU A 75 -5.03 4.79 3.55
CA LEU A 75 -4.88 6.14 3.06
C LEU A 75 -5.83 6.32 1.88
N ASP A 76 -6.52 7.46 1.85
CA ASP A 76 -7.39 7.79 0.74
C ASP A 76 -6.63 8.65 -0.26
N PHE A 77 -6.57 8.18 -1.50
CA PHE A 77 -5.93 8.92 -2.57
C PHE A 77 -6.98 9.71 -3.35
N PRO A 78 -6.58 10.81 -3.99
CA PRO A 78 -7.54 11.66 -4.73
C PRO A 78 -8.05 11.03 -6.03
N ALA A 79 -7.50 9.91 -6.44
CA ALA A 79 -7.90 9.19 -7.63
C ALA A 79 -7.67 7.70 -7.42
N PRO A 80 -8.33 6.82 -8.20
CA PRO A 80 -8.10 5.39 -8.10
C PRO A 80 -6.64 5.03 -8.35
N VAL A 81 -6.11 4.10 -7.56
CA VAL A 81 -4.76 3.59 -7.74
C VAL A 81 -4.86 2.26 -8.47
N HIS A 82 -4.43 2.25 -9.72
CA HIS A 82 -4.55 1.07 -10.55
C HIS A 82 -3.52 0.01 -10.17
N SER A 83 -3.96 -1.24 -10.16
CA SER A 83 -3.07 -2.36 -9.99
C SER A 83 -2.66 -2.84 -11.38
N THR A 84 -1.38 -2.71 -11.68
CA THR A 84 -0.86 -3.10 -13.00
C THR A 84 0.04 -4.33 -12.91
N ALA A 85 0.01 -5.03 -11.82
CA ALA A 85 0.79 -6.24 -11.65
C ALA A 85 0.29 -7.29 -12.63
N GLY A 86 1.08 -7.57 -13.58
CA GLY A 86 0.76 -8.59 -14.58
C GLY A 86 1.41 -9.91 -14.23
#